data_d47541a2ac78eeebd2c96ef3a5c12873
#
_entry.id   d47541a2ac78eeebd2c96ef3a5c12873
#
_cell.length_a   1.000
_cell.length_b   1.000
_cell.length_c   1.000
_cell.angle_alpha   90.00
_cell.angle_beta   90.00
_cell.angle_gamma   90.00
#
_symmetry.space_group_name_H-M   'P 1'
#
loop_
_entity.id
_entity.type
_entity.pdbx_description
1 polymer ?
#
loop_
_entity_poly.entity_id
_entity_poly.type
_entity_poly.pdbx_seq_one_letter_code
_entity_poly.pdbx_strand_id
1 'polypeptide(L)'
;MPNASTPILIVDDEEIVLLAIAESLIPEGYRIVRTTSPFDALEILKREEFAVIISDHHMPGMTGLEFFSQAQHIQPRASRILITGVLTLKVVVDAINKGEIFRFIAKPWIREELLATVKNAIHRFELVSKNAILEEQTRETNSSLRQTCDELAKQNAILTKQLSEREMTFE
;
A
#
# COMPACT_ATOMS: atom_id res chain seq x y z
N MET A 1 11.13 6.27 -14.91
CA MET A 1 11.10 7.54 -14.16
C MET A 1 10.22 7.29 -12.94
N PRO A 2 10.67 7.46 -11.70
CA PRO A 2 9.77 7.40 -10.56
C PRO A 2 8.70 8.47 -10.74
N ASN A 3 7.46 8.07 -10.54
CA ASN A 3 6.32 8.97 -10.68
C ASN A 3 6.41 10.01 -9.54
N ALA A 4 6.72 11.26 -9.89
CA ALA A 4 6.93 12.38 -8.96
C ALA A 4 5.68 12.74 -8.11
N SER A 5 4.63 11.94 -8.19
CA SER A 5 3.32 12.26 -7.62
C SER A 5 3.03 11.59 -6.28
N THR A 6 3.73 10.52 -5.88
CA THR A 6 3.39 9.83 -4.63
C THR A 6 4.39 10.19 -3.54
N PRO A 7 3.93 10.84 -2.44
CA PRO A 7 4.83 11.35 -1.43
C PRO A 7 5.38 10.24 -0.52
N ILE A 8 6.50 10.56 0.13
CA ILE A 8 7.12 9.78 1.20
C ILE A 8 6.92 10.54 2.50
N LEU A 9 6.39 9.87 3.51
CA LEU A 9 6.28 10.41 4.86
C LEU A 9 7.47 9.96 5.70
N ILE A 10 8.11 10.91 6.40
CA ILE A 10 9.22 10.64 7.32
C ILE A 10 8.83 11.11 8.71
N VAL A 11 9.02 10.25 9.71
CA VAL A 11 8.66 10.49 11.10
C VAL A 11 9.87 10.15 11.99
N ASP A 12 10.39 11.15 12.68
CA ASP A 12 11.51 11.00 13.62
C ASP A 12 11.49 12.20 14.57
N ASP A 13 11.58 12.00 15.87
CA ASP A 13 11.54 13.10 16.85
C ASP A 13 12.73 14.04 16.78
N GLU A 14 13.80 13.63 16.09
CA GLU A 14 14.98 14.44 15.83
C GLU A 14 14.89 15.14 14.45
N GLU A 15 14.69 16.45 14.43
CA GLU A 15 14.62 17.25 13.18
C GLU A 15 15.87 17.08 12.30
N ILE A 16 17.05 16.89 12.89
CA ILE A 16 18.29 16.69 12.15
C ILE A 16 18.28 15.38 11.35
N VAL A 17 17.64 14.34 11.88
CA VAL A 17 17.48 13.05 11.20
C VAL A 17 16.50 13.20 10.04
N LEU A 18 15.38 13.89 10.24
CA LEU A 18 14.41 14.21 9.18
C LEU A 18 15.07 14.94 8.01
N LEU A 19 15.93 15.92 8.31
CA LEU A 19 16.67 16.66 7.30
C LEU A 19 17.65 15.77 6.55
N ALA A 20 18.43 14.96 7.24
CA ALA A 20 19.42 14.07 6.62
C ALA A 20 18.80 13.03 5.68
N ILE A 21 17.65 12.47 6.06
CA ILE A 21 16.89 11.55 5.20
C ILE A 21 16.33 12.31 3.99
N ALA A 22 15.73 13.49 4.22
CA ALA A 22 15.13 14.28 3.15
C ALA A 22 16.19 14.77 2.13
N GLU A 23 17.37 15.22 2.58
CA GLU A 23 18.49 15.61 1.72
C GLU A 23 18.98 14.46 0.83
N SER A 24 18.86 13.23 1.30
CA SER A 24 19.19 12.05 0.51
C SER A 24 18.16 11.73 -0.58
N LEU A 25 16.88 12.02 -0.33
CA LEU A 25 15.77 11.60 -1.18
C LEU A 25 15.27 12.68 -2.15
N ILE A 26 15.34 13.96 -1.78
CA ILE A 26 14.87 15.09 -2.62
C ILE A 26 15.58 15.14 -3.97
N PRO A 27 16.92 14.95 -4.09
CA PRO A 27 17.61 14.97 -5.37
C PRO A 27 17.16 13.88 -6.34
N GLU A 28 16.57 12.81 -5.84
CA GLU A 28 16.01 11.71 -6.64
C GLU A 28 14.59 12.03 -7.18
N GLY A 29 14.06 13.23 -6.85
CA GLY A 29 12.76 13.68 -7.34
C GLY A 29 11.56 13.24 -6.51
N TYR A 30 11.77 12.73 -5.28
CA TYR A 30 10.68 12.35 -4.39
C TYR A 30 10.08 13.56 -3.68
N ARG A 31 8.76 13.58 -3.56
CA ARG A 31 8.07 14.54 -2.70
C ARG A 31 8.11 14.03 -1.26
N ILE A 32 8.64 14.85 -0.36
CA ILE A 32 8.85 14.48 1.04
C ILE A 32 7.93 15.29 1.95
N VAL A 33 7.22 14.59 2.83
CA VAL A 33 6.49 15.17 3.96
C VAL A 33 7.18 14.70 5.24
N ARG A 34 7.40 15.60 6.20
CA ARG A 34 8.15 15.34 7.43
C ARG A 34 7.35 15.77 8.66
N THR A 35 7.48 15.04 9.74
CA THR A 35 6.95 15.42 11.04
C THR A 35 7.78 14.82 12.17
N THR A 36 7.88 15.53 13.29
CA THR A 36 8.55 15.05 14.51
C THR A 36 7.61 14.29 15.44
N SER A 37 6.33 14.24 15.14
CA SER A 37 5.31 13.63 15.99
C SER A 37 4.65 12.44 15.29
N PRO A 38 4.68 11.23 15.88
CA PRO A 38 3.94 10.09 15.35
C PRO A 38 2.42 10.30 15.37
N PHE A 39 1.91 11.12 16.28
CA PHE A 39 0.48 11.46 16.35
C PHE A 39 0.06 12.34 15.17
N ASP A 40 0.88 13.37 14.85
CA ASP A 40 0.64 14.23 13.69
C ASP A 40 0.77 13.42 12.39
N ALA A 41 1.71 12.48 12.34
CA ALA A 41 1.86 11.57 11.22
C ALA A 41 0.59 10.76 10.95
N LEU A 42 -0.08 10.24 11.98
CA LEU A 42 -1.35 9.53 11.84
C LEU A 42 -2.46 10.43 11.26
N GLU A 43 -2.52 11.71 11.67
CA GLU A 43 -3.48 12.66 11.11
C GLU A 43 -3.15 13.02 9.64
N ILE A 44 -1.87 13.12 9.29
CA ILE A 44 -1.42 13.33 7.91
C ILE A 44 -1.83 12.11 7.03
N LEU A 45 -1.64 10.90 7.52
CA LEU A 45 -2.02 9.66 6.81
C LEU A 45 -3.52 9.56 6.51
N LYS A 46 -4.38 10.18 7.32
CA LYS A 46 -5.84 10.22 7.05
C LYS A 46 -6.22 11.17 5.92
N ARG A 47 -5.34 12.13 5.58
CA ARG A 47 -5.63 13.20 4.62
C ARG A 47 -4.96 13.01 3.27
N GLU A 48 -3.84 12.31 3.23
CA GLU A 48 -3.04 12.13 2.04
C GLU A 48 -2.47 10.70 1.95
N GLU A 49 -2.44 10.13 0.74
CA GLU A 49 -1.89 8.80 0.49
C GLU A 49 -0.37 8.86 0.28
N PHE A 50 0.35 7.91 0.90
CA PHE A 50 1.78 7.78 0.82
C PHE A 50 2.19 6.42 0.24
N ALA A 51 3.22 6.42 -0.62
CA ALA A 51 3.81 5.17 -1.12
C ALA A 51 4.70 4.53 -0.06
N VAL A 52 5.44 5.35 0.67
CA VAL A 52 6.42 4.91 1.66
C VAL A 52 6.27 5.74 2.93
N ILE A 53 6.34 5.06 4.06
CA ILE A 53 6.38 5.66 5.39
C ILE A 53 7.68 5.22 6.04
N ILE A 54 8.53 6.18 6.40
CA ILE A 54 9.79 5.94 7.10
C ILE A 54 9.62 6.45 8.53
N SER A 55 9.95 5.63 9.53
CA SER A 55 9.84 6.02 10.93
C SER A 55 11.03 5.56 11.74
N ASP A 56 11.46 6.39 12.67
CA ASP A 56 12.29 5.93 13.79
C ASP A 56 11.49 5.03 14.72
N HIS A 57 12.21 4.21 15.50
CA HIS A 57 11.58 3.33 16.48
C HIS A 57 11.36 4.03 17.83
N HIS A 58 12.32 4.79 18.28
CA HIS A 58 12.32 5.41 19.62
C HIS A 58 11.81 6.86 19.56
N MET A 59 10.51 7.02 19.63
CA MET A 59 9.87 8.33 19.65
C MET A 59 9.07 8.53 20.94
N PRO A 60 8.98 9.78 21.47
CA PRO A 60 8.19 10.06 22.66
C PRO A 60 6.70 9.71 22.45
N GLY A 61 6.15 8.98 23.41
CA GLY A 61 4.71 8.68 23.46
C GLY A 61 4.23 7.51 22.58
N MET A 62 4.98 7.13 21.55
CA MET A 62 4.63 6.01 20.68
C MET A 62 5.87 5.47 19.97
N THR A 63 6.10 4.17 20.04
CA THR A 63 7.17 3.52 19.29
C THR A 63 6.86 3.46 17.78
N GLY A 64 7.90 3.35 16.95
CA GLY A 64 7.73 3.23 15.49
C GLY A 64 6.91 1.99 15.08
N LEU A 65 7.01 0.89 15.82
CA LEU A 65 6.19 -0.31 15.55
C LEU A 65 4.72 -0.09 15.94
N GLU A 66 4.44 0.57 17.07
CA GLU A 66 3.07 0.95 17.43
C GLU A 66 2.47 1.91 16.41
N PHE A 67 3.25 2.89 15.96
CA PHE A 67 2.87 3.80 14.88
C PHE A 67 2.56 3.03 13.59
N PHE A 68 3.41 2.10 13.17
CA PHE A 68 3.18 1.30 11.96
C PHE A 68 1.97 0.37 12.07
N SER A 69 1.70 -0.18 13.25
CA SER A 69 0.49 -0.97 13.48
C SER A 69 -0.78 -0.14 13.21
N GLN A 70 -0.81 1.12 13.66
CA GLN A 70 -1.93 2.02 13.38
C GLN A 70 -1.95 2.50 11.92
N ALA A 71 -0.78 2.87 11.38
CA ALA A 71 -0.63 3.31 9.99
C ALA A 71 -1.09 2.24 8.98
N GLN A 72 -0.87 0.97 9.29
CA GLN A 72 -1.31 -0.16 8.46
C GLN A 72 -2.83 -0.22 8.30
N HIS A 73 -3.59 0.12 9.35
CA HIS A 73 -5.04 0.17 9.26
C HIS A 73 -5.54 1.35 8.42
N ILE A 74 -4.80 2.47 8.44
CA ILE A 74 -5.15 3.67 7.66
C ILE A 74 -4.74 3.49 6.20
N GLN A 75 -3.50 3.04 5.96
CA GLN A 75 -2.93 2.88 4.62
C GLN A 75 -2.26 1.49 4.48
N PRO A 76 -3.03 0.42 4.26
CA PRO A 76 -2.50 -0.94 4.21
C PRO A 76 -1.52 -1.18 3.05
N ARG A 77 -1.62 -0.41 1.96
CA ARG A 77 -0.77 -0.53 0.78
C ARG A 77 0.59 0.15 0.94
N ALA A 78 0.70 1.16 1.78
CA ALA A 78 1.94 1.89 2.01
C ALA A 78 3.06 0.95 2.49
N SER A 79 4.26 1.12 1.94
CA SER A 79 5.45 0.40 2.38
C SER A 79 6.06 1.09 3.60
N ARG A 80 6.27 0.36 4.67
CA ARG A 80 6.75 0.88 5.95
C ARG A 80 8.22 0.48 6.16
N ILE A 81 9.09 1.46 6.34
CA ILE A 81 10.53 1.29 6.57
C ILE A 81 10.87 1.82 7.96
N LEU A 82 11.42 0.97 8.80
CA LEU A 82 11.88 1.33 10.13
C LEU A 82 13.35 1.72 10.07
N ILE A 83 13.72 2.90 10.60
CA ILE A 83 15.10 3.30 10.79
C ILE A 83 15.39 3.34 12.28
N THR A 84 16.40 2.61 12.76
CA THR A 84 16.66 2.53 14.19
C THR A 84 18.10 2.17 14.51
N GLY A 85 18.63 2.72 15.62
CA GLY A 85 19.96 2.40 16.14
C GLY A 85 19.99 1.17 17.05
N VAL A 86 18.87 0.81 17.65
CA VAL A 86 18.82 -0.25 18.67
C VAL A 86 17.53 -1.06 18.54
N LEU A 87 17.62 -2.24 17.95
CA LEU A 87 16.56 -3.25 18.03
C LEU A 87 17.18 -4.64 18.17
N THR A 88 16.49 -5.49 18.93
CA THR A 88 16.83 -6.89 18.95
C THR A 88 16.40 -7.50 17.59
N LEU A 89 17.29 -8.24 16.94
CA LEU A 89 17.05 -8.88 15.65
C LEU A 89 15.73 -9.66 15.62
N LYS A 90 15.36 -10.30 16.72
CA LYS A 90 14.10 -11.03 16.86
C LYS A 90 12.88 -10.15 16.68
N VAL A 91 12.86 -8.94 17.27
CA VAL A 91 11.74 -7.99 17.14
C VAL A 91 11.58 -7.52 15.70
N VAL A 92 12.68 -7.27 15.00
CA VAL A 92 12.66 -6.88 13.58
C VAL A 92 12.12 -8.01 12.71
N VAL A 93 12.61 -9.23 12.92
CA VAL A 93 12.16 -10.41 12.14
C VAL A 93 10.67 -10.67 12.37
N ASP A 94 10.20 -10.59 13.61
CA ASP A 94 8.80 -10.77 13.95
C ASP A 94 7.91 -9.70 13.28
N ALA A 95 8.33 -8.44 13.28
CA ALA A 95 7.61 -7.35 12.63
C ALA A 95 7.55 -7.49 11.09
N ILE A 96 8.63 -7.96 10.46
CA ILE A 96 8.65 -8.27 9.02
C ILE A 96 7.68 -9.42 8.71
N ASN A 97 7.75 -10.51 9.48
CA ASN A 97 6.92 -11.69 9.27
C ASN A 97 5.41 -11.41 9.48
N LYS A 98 5.06 -10.50 10.37
CA LYS A 98 3.69 -10.03 10.56
C LYS A 98 3.23 -9.03 9.49
N GLY A 99 4.13 -8.60 8.61
CA GLY A 99 3.84 -7.58 7.60
C GLY A 99 3.69 -6.16 8.15
N GLU A 100 4.09 -5.93 9.40
CA GLU A 100 4.05 -4.61 10.04
C GLU A 100 5.05 -3.66 9.40
N ILE A 101 6.24 -4.17 9.00
CA ILE A 101 7.27 -3.42 8.28
C ILE A 101 7.67 -4.13 6.99
N PHE A 102 8.04 -3.35 5.99
CA PHE A 102 8.60 -3.85 4.74
C PHE A 102 10.10 -4.15 4.88
N ARG A 103 10.83 -3.20 5.47
CA ARG A 103 12.26 -3.32 5.78
C ARG A 103 12.65 -2.47 6.98
N PHE A 104 13.82 -2.77 7.53
CA PHE A 104 14.49 -1.90 8.48
C PHE A 104 15.85 -1.45 7.93
N ILE A 105 16.33 -0.31 8.43
CA ILE A 105 17.66 0.27 8.17
C ILE A 105 18.28 0.60 9.52
N ALA A 106 19.53 0.17 9.73
CA ALA A 106 20.23 0.47 10.95
C ALA A 106 20.81 1.91 10.94
N LYS A 107 20.73 2.62 12.07
CA LYS A 107 21.47 3.88 12.27
C LYS A 107 22.91 3.56 12.73
N PRO A 108 23.95 4.19 12.17
CA PRO A 108 23.94 5.12 11.04
C PRO A 108 23.78 4.39 9.70
N TRP A 109 22.96 4.95 8.81
CA TRP A 109 22.70 4.37 7.49
C TRP A 109 23.69 4.88 6.43
N ILE A 110 23.82 4.08 5.37
CA ILE A 110 24.54 4.46 4.15
C ILE A 110 23.51 5.02 3.16
N ARG A 111 23.82 6.13 2.49
CA ARG A 111 22.91 6.81 1.55
C ARG A 111 22.42 5.85 0.47
N GLU A 112 23.29 5.06 -0.10
CA GLU A 112 22.99 4.09 -1.15
C GLU A 112 22.00 3.00 -0.69
N GLU A 113 22.12 2.55 0.56
CA GLU A 113 21.21 1.58 1.18
C GLU A 113 19.82 2.18 1.36
N LEU A 114 19.73 3.42 1.86
CA LEU A 114 18.49 4.15 2.01
C LEU A 114 17.79 4.31 0.66
N LEU A 115 18.50 4.78 -0.38
CA LEU A 115 17.95 4.97 -1.71
C LEU A 115 17.46 3.67 -2.34
N ALA A 116 18.24 2.60 -2.26
CA ALA A 116 17.85 1.29 -2.77
C ALA A 116 16.61 0.74 -2.05
N THR A 117 16.55 0.89 -0.73
CA THR A 117 15.42 0.43 0.08
C THR A 117 14.15 1.22 -0.24
N VAL A 118 14.23 2.54 -0.36
CA VAL A 118 13.09 3.40 -0.73
C VAL A 118 12.59 3.07 -2.14
N LYS A 119 13.50 2.89 -3.11
CA LYS A 119 13.13 2.51 -4.49
C LYS A 119 12.38 1.17 -4.52
N ASN A 120 12.85 0.18 -3.79
CA ASN A 120 12.18 -1.12 -3.69
C ASN A 120 10.81 -1.00 -2.98
N ALA A 121 10.71 -0.15 -1.97
CA ALA A 121 9.47 0.11 -1.25
C ALA A 121 8.41 0.77 -2.14
N ILE A 122 8.79 1.73 -2.97
CA ILE A 122 7.92 2.36 -3.96
C ILE A 122 7.45 1.34 -5.00
N HIS A 123 8.37 0.57 -5.55
CA HIS A 123 8.03 -0.47 -6.52
C HIS A 123 7.02 -1.49 -5.95
N ARG A 124 7.21 -1.90 -4.68
CA ARG A 124 6.23 -2.74 -3.98
C ARG A 124 4.86 -2.08 -3.89
N PHE A 125 4.81 -0.78 -3.50
CA PHE A 125 3.55 -0.03 -3.42
C PHE A 125 2.84 0.03 -4.78
N GLU A 126 3.56 0.31 -5.86
CA GLU A 126 3.02 0.35 -7.21
C GLU A 126 2.43 -1.00 -7.64
N LEU A 127 3.14 -2.10 -7.37
CA LEU A 127 2.66 -3.46 -7.66
C LEU A 127 1.39 -3.81 -6.86
N VAL A 128 1.38 -3.53 -5.56
CA VAL A 128 0.23 -3.81 -4.69
C VAL A 128 -0.98 -2.97 -5.12
N SER A 129 -0.77 -1.69 -5.44
CA SER A 129 -1.83 -0.79 -5.90
C SER A 129 -2.39 -1.23 -7.26
N LYS A 130 -1.53 -1.63 -8.19
CA LYS A 130 -1.94 -2.13 -9.49
C LYS A 130 -2.73 -3.45 -9.39
N ASN A 131 -2.29 -4.36 -8.54
CA ASN A 131 -3.00 -5.62 -8.30
C ASN A 131 -4.40 -5.37 -7.73
N ALA A 132 -4.55 -4.46 -6.76
CA ALA A 132 -5.84 -4.12 -6.20
C ALA A 132 -6.82 -3.57 -7.25
N ILE A 133 -6.34 -2.73 -8.17
CA ILE A 133 -7.15 -2.21 -9.28
C ILE A 133 -7.58 -3.34 -10.22
N LEU A 134 -6.65 -4.24 -10.57
CA LEU A 134 -6.94 -5.38 -11.46
C LEU A 134 -7.94 -6.36 -10.83
N GLU A 135 -7.83 -6.62 -9.54
CA GLU A 135 -8.77 -7.47 -8.80
C GLU A 135 -10.19 -6.88 -8.81
N GLU A 136 -10.33 -5.57 -8.61
CA GLU A 136 -11.63 -4.90 -8.64
C GLU A 136 -12.23 -4.94 -10.06
N GLN A 137 -11.44 -4.62 -11.09
CA GLN A 137 -11.88 -4.72 -12.48
C GLN A 137 -12.32 -6.15 -12.85
N THR A 138 -11.59 -7.15 -12.38
CA THR A 138 -11.93 -8.56 -12.60
C THR A 138 -13.24 -8.93 -11.92
N ARG A 139 -13.46 -8.44 -10.68
CA ARG A 139 -14.71 -8.66 -9.94
C ARG A 139 -15.91 -8.05 -10.66
N GLU A 140 -15.79 -6.80 -11.11
CA GLU A 140 -16.84 -6.09 -11.84
C GLU A 140 -17.16 -6.81 -13.16
N THR A 141 -16.14 -7.19 -13.93
CA THR A 141 -16.32 -7.92 -15.19
C THR A 141 -17.00 -9.27 -14.98
N ASN A 142 -16.58 -10.03 -13.97
CA ASN A 142 -17.20 -11.32 -13.64
C ASN A 142 -18.67 -11.16 -13.20
N SER A 143 -19.00 -10.11 -12.45
CA SER A 143 -20.36 -9.80 -12.05
C SER A 143 -21.24 -9.50 -13.27
N SER A 144 -20.77 -8.65 -14.16
CA SER A 144 -21.45 -8.31 -15.42
C SER A 144 -21.65 -9.55 -16.32
N LEU A 145 -20.61 -10.38 -16.44
CA LEU A 145 -20.68 -11.62 -17.22
C LEU A 145 -21.72 -12.58 -16.66
N ARG A 146 -21.81 -12.76 -15.35
CA ARG A 146 -22.84 -13.59 -14.72
C ARG A 146 -24.24 -13.08 -15.03
N GLN A 147 -24.48 -11.78 -14.91
CA GLN A 147 -25.78 -11.19 -15.26
C GLN A 147 -26.16 -11.45 -16.73
N THR A 148 -25.19 -11.28 -17.64
CA THR A 148 -25.42 -11.55 -19.07
C THR A 148 -25.72 -13.03 -19.33
N CYS A 149 -24.99 -13.94 -18.68
CA CYS A 149 -25.25 -15.38 -18.79
C CYS A 149 -26.66 -15.77 -18.29
N ASP A 150 -27.07 -15.20 -17.13
CA ASP A 150 -28.42 -15.45 -16.58
C ASP A 150 -29.52 -14.93 -17.51
N GLU A 151 -29.34 -13.76 -18.12
CA GLU A 151 -30.28 -13.19 -19.08
C GLU A 151 -30.36 -14.04 -20.33
N LEU A 152 -29.24 -14.46 -20.89
CA LEU A 152 -29.19 -15.35 -22.04
C LEU A 152 -29.86 -16.71 -21.75
N ALA A 153 -29.65 -17.27 -20.57
CA ALA A 153 -30.30 -18.51 -20.15
C ALA A 153 -31.83 -18.36 -20.10
N LYS A 154 -32.33 -17.24 -19.58
CA LYS A 154 -33.79 -16.93 -19.59
C LYS A 154 -34.33 -16.79 -21.00
N GLN A 155 -33.65 -16.06 -21.87
CA GLN A 155 -34.06 -15.89 -23.27
C GLN A 155 -34.08 -17.22 -24.02
N ASN A 156 -33.07 -18.06 -23.85
CA ASN A 156 -33.02 -19.39 -24.45
C ASN A 156 -34.18 -20.30 -23.97
N ALA A 157 -34.49 -20.25 -22.67
CA ALA A 157 -35.63 -21.02 -22.14
C ALA A 157 -36.97 -20.58 -22.77
N ILE A 158 -37.17 -19.28 -22.96
CA ILE A 158 -38.37 -18.72 -23.61
C ILE A 158 -38.43 -19.16 -25.07
N LEU A 159 -37.32 -19.05 -25.82
CA LEU A 159 -37.24 -19.44 -27.21
C LEU A 159 -37.50 -20.94 -27.39
N THR A 160 -36.94 -21.79 -26.56
CA THR A 160 -37.15 -23.24 -26.59
C THR A 160 -38.64 -23.59 -26.38
N LYS A 161 -39.28 -22.91 -25.42
CA LYS A 161 -40.72 -23.09 -25.18
C LYS A 161 -41.55 -22.65 -26.37
N GLN A 162 -41.27 -21.51 -26.98
CA GLN A 162 -41.99 -21.03 -28.18
C GLN A 162 -41.84 -21.96 -29.39
N LEU A 163 -40.66 -22.56 -29.58
CA LEU A 163 -40.41 -23.53 -30.63
C LEU A 163 -41.23 -24.80 -30.42
N SER A 164 -41.26 -25.36 -29.22
CA SER A 164 -42.05 -26.55 -28.90
C SER A 164 -43.56 -26.33 -29.05
N GLU A 165 -44.07 -25.16 -28.71
CA GLU A 165 -45.48 -24.79 -28.90
C GLU A 165 -45.86 -24.65 -30.37
N ARG A 166 -44.94 -24.18 -31.23
CA ARG A 166 -45.16 -24.09 -32.68
C ARG A 166 -45.19 -25.48 -33.37
N GLU A 167 -44.30 -26.38 -32.96
CA GLU A 167 -44.28 -27.74 -33.51
C GLU A 167 -45.57 -28.49 -33.21
N MET A 168 -46.19 -28.30 -32.03
CA MET A 168 -47.45 -28.93 -31.66
C MET A 168 -48.68 -28.35 -32.38
N THR A 169 -48.55 -27.19 -33.02
CA THR A 169 -49.70 -26.58 -33.78
C THR A 169 -49.73 -26.96 -35.28
N PHE A 170 -48.76 -27.73 -35.76
CA PHE A 170 -48.66 -28.17 -37.14
C PHE A 170 -49.03 -29.67 -37.34
N GLU A 171 -49.40 -30.37 -36.25
CA GLU A 171 -50.09 -31.71 -36.38
C GLU A 171 -51.60 -31.53 -36.31
#